data_1209fbbfb50569f89a40ec113b81fdbd
#
_entry.id   1209fbbfb50569f89a40ec113b81fdbd
#
_cell.length_a   1.000
_cell.length_b   1.000
_cell.length_c   1.000
_cell.angle_alpha   90.00
_cell.angle_beta   90.00
_cell.angle_gamma   90.00
#
_symmetry.space_group_name_H-M   'P 1'
#
loop_
_entity.id
_entity.type
_entity.pdbx_description
1 polymer ?
#
loop_
_entity_poly.entity_id
_entity_poly.type
_entity_poly.pdbx_seq_one_letter_code
_entity_poly.pdbx_strand_id
1 'polypeptide(L)'
;MFQKTTLILLFLVIVSCKDKESTEKDKIKTANWLLGKWGTKTADGTLSENWKQLNDSTFQGESFFIKGKDTLHFESIILQQKGEQLFYNATVKGQNENKAVPFRLTLTSEKQLIFENPEHDYPQKITYNFINKDSLVTSISGIQLGKPSSEKFGMKKTQ
;
A
#
# COMPACT_ATOMS: atom_id res chain seq x y z
N MET A 1 4.18 -38.15 69.28
CA MET A 1 5.18 -37.60 68.36
C MET A 1 4.56 -37.58 66.97
N PHE A 2 3.91 -36.45 66.60
CA PHE A 2 3.19 -36.33 65.32
C PHE A 2 4.02 -35.57 64.31
N GLN A 3 4.39 -36.27 63.23
CA GLN A 3 5.17 -35.73 62.12
C GLN A 3 4.22 -35.00 61.15
N LYS A 4 4.37 -33.68 61.07
CA LYS A 4 3.61 -32.84 60.12
C LYS A 4 4.28 -32.88 58.77
N THR A 5 3.66 -33.55 57.80
CA THR A 5 4.07 -33.55 56.40
C THR A 5 3.50 -32.27 55.75
N THR A 6 4.41 -31.34 55.42
CA THR A 6 4.07 -30.11 54.67
C THR A 6 4.05 -30.42 53.17
N LEU A 7 2.84 -30.38 52.59
CA LEU A 7 2.66 -30.55 51.13
C LEU A 7 2.94 -29.20 50.45
N ILE A 8 4.06 -29.12 49.74
CA ILE A 8 4.41 -27.95 48.91
C ILE A 8 3.70 -28.11 47.57
N LEU A 9 2.65 -27.26 47.34
CA LEU A 9 1.92 -27.17 46.09
C LEU A 9 2.76 -26.30 45.11
N LEU A 10 3.44 -26.94 44.13
CA LEU A 10 4.21 -26.26 43.09
C LEU A 10 3.20 -25.69 42.04
N PHE A 11 2.99 -24.39 42.06
CA PHE A 11 2.21 -23.71 41.01
C PHE A 11 3.04 -23.56 39.76
N LEU A 12 2.77 -24.38 38.74
CA LEU A 12 3.28 -24.19 37.39
C LEU A 12 2.54 -23.02 36.73
N VAL A 13 3.17 -21.86 36.69
CA VAL A 13 2.71 -20.73 35.90
C VAL A 13 3.06 -21.03 34.45
N ILE A 14 2.07 -21.46 33.66
CA ILE A 14 2.20 -21.56 32.21
C ILE A 14 2.13 -20.14 31.67
N VAL A 15 3.30 -19.53 31.41
CA VAL A 15 3.40 -18.31 30.63
C VAL A 15 3.06 -18.68 29.19
N SER A 16 1.81 -18.48 28.80
CA SER A 16 1.40 -18.54 27.39
C SER A 16 2.08 -17.38 26.66
N CYS A 17 3.16 -17.66 25.98
CA CYS A 17 3.67 -16.79 24.93
C CYS A 17 2.59 -16.70 23.87
N LYS A 18 1.82 -15.61 23.86
CA LYS A 18 1.02 -15.24 22.70
C LYS A 18 2.00 -14.90 21.58
N ASP A 19 1.97 -15.72 20.56
CA ASP A 19 2.80 -15.57 19.37
C ASP A 19 2.62 -14.16 18.78
N LYS A 20 3.70 -13.37 18.78
CA LYS A 20 3.80 -12.09 18.07
C LYS A 20 3.76 -12.25 16.53
N GLU A 21 3.61 -13.47 16.06
CA GLU A 21 3.68 -13.81 14.64
C GLU A 21 2.44 -13.38 13.83
N SER A 22 1.31 -13.07 14.50
CA SER A 22 0.07 -12.71 13.81
C SER A 22 -0.01 -11.25 13.37
N THR A 23 0.78 -10.35 13.95
CA THR A 23 0.76 -8.92 13.62
C THR A 23 1.64 -8.54 12.43
N GLU A 24 2.67 -9.32 12.10
CA GLU A 24 3.53 -9.07 10.93
C GLU A 24 2.83 -9.38 9.60
N LYS A 25 1.89 -10.35 9.58
CA LYS A 25 1.28 -10.88 8.33
C LYS A 25 0.16 -10.02 7.75
N ASP A 26 -0.29 -8.98 8.43
CA ASP A 26 -1.59 -8.38 8.09
C ASP A 26 -1.56 -6.99 7.43
N LYS A 27 -0.40 -6.33 7.32
CA LYS A 27 -0.38 -4.96 6.74
C LYS A 27 -0.74 -4.94 5.25
N ILE A 28 -0.29 -5.90 4.47
CA ILE A 28 -0.65 -5.99 3.05
C ILE A 28 -2.15 -6.20 2.85
N LYS A 29 -2.82 -6.89 3.78
CA LYS A 29 -4.26 -7.13 3.73
C LYS A 29 -5.09 -5.85 3.85
N THR A 30 -4.56 -4.80 4.48
CA THR A 30 -5.24 -3.49 4.53
C THR A 30 -5.39 -2.87 3.15
N ALA A 31 -4.61 -3.34 2.17
CA ALA A 31 -4.65 -2.91 0.78
C ALA A 31 -5.51 -3.82 -0.14
N ASN A 32 -6.18 -4.87 0.39
CA ASN A 32 -6.95 -5.83 -0.41
C ASN A 32 -8.02 -5.17 -1.30
N TRP A 33 -8.57 -4.05 -0.86
CA TRP A 33 -9.56 -3.30 -1.63
C TRP A 33 -9.00 -2.64 -2.89
N LEU A 34 -7.65 -2.52 -3.05
CA LEU A 34 -7.02 -2.10 -4.30
C LEU A 34 -7.18 -3.15 -5.40
N LEU A 35 -7.28 -4.44 -5.06
CA LEU A 35 -7.25 -5.53 -6.05
C LEU A 35 -8.39 -5.40 -7.07
N GLY A 36 -8.03 -5.57 -8.34
CA GLY A 36 -8.90 -5.48 -9.51
C GLY A 36 -8.50 -4.35 -10.46
N LYS A 37 -9.42 -3.98 -11.32
CA LYS A 37 -9.19 -2.94 -12.34
C LYS A 37 -9.96 -1.69 -11.99
N TRP A 38 -9.31 -0.56 -12.11
CA TRP A 38 -9.85 0.77 -11.82
C TRP A 38 -9.60 1.70 -12.99
N GLY A 39 -10.50 2.63 -13.22
CA GLY A 39 -10.30 3.57 -14.32
C GLY A 39 -11.19 4.79 -14.24
N THR A 40 -10.77 5.84 -14.94
CA THR A 40 -11.55 7.05 -15.19
C THR A 40 -11.23 7.59 -16.57
N LYS A 41 -12.25 8.15 -17.21
CA LYS A 41 -12.11 8.81 -18.50
C LYS A 41 -12.39 10.30 -18.32
N THR A 42 -11.47 11.11 -18.80
CA THR A 42 -11.55 12.57 -18.79
C THR A 42 -11.45 13.11 -20.22
N ALA A 43 -11.57 14.44 -20.39
CA ALA A 43 -11.33 15.08 -21.68
C ALA A 43 -9.86 14.92 -22.15
N ASP A 44 -8.92 14.79 -21.21
CA ASP A 44 -7.49 14.71 -21.49
C ASP A 44 -7.01 13.28 -21.78
N GLY A 45 -7.77 12.25 -21.38
CA GLY A 45 -7.41 10.87 -21.60
C GLY A 45 -8.10 9.90 -20.65
N THR A 46 -7.62 8.67 -20.67
CA THR A 46 -8.08 7.59 -19.78
C THR A 46 -6.96 7.20 -18.83
N LEU A 47 -7.21 7.33 -17.52
CA LEU A 47 -6.38 6.76 -16.48
C LEU A 47 -6.93 5.38 -16.10
N SER A 48 -6.06 4.40 -15.97
CA SER A 48 -6.41 3.06 -15.47
C SER A 48 -5.33 2.50 -14.58
N GLU A 49 -5.75 1.75 -13.56
CA GLU A 49 -4.87 0.96 -12.70
C GLU A 49 -5.37 -0.48 -12.63
N ASN A 50 -4.42 -1.43 -12.74
CA ASN A 50 -4.69 -2.85 -12.59
C ASN A 50 -3.89 -3.39 -11.42
N TRP A 51 -4.57 -3.98 -10.44
CA TRP A 51 -3.95 -4.54 -9.25
C TRP A 51 -4.21 -6.03 -9.14
N LYS A 52 -3.16 -6.82 -8.94
CA LYS A 52 -3.23 -8.27 -8.70
C LYS A 52 -2.36 -8.68 -7.53
N GLN A 53 -2.79 -9.69 -6.81
CA GLN A 53 -1.98 -10.33 -5.77
C GLN A 53 -0.98 -11.28 -6.44
N LEU A 54 0.31 -11.15 -6.08
CA LEU A 54 1.36 -12.08 -6.49
C LEU A 54 1.58 -13.20 -5.46
N ASN A 55 1.55 -12.83 -4.17
CA ASN A 55 1.65 -13.73 -3.03
C ASN A 55 1.11 -13.04 -1.77
N ASP A 56 1.25 -13.68 -0.59
CA ASP A 56 0.69 -13.21 0.68
C ASP A 56 1.29 -11.89 1.18
N SER A 57 2.42 -11.44 0.64
CA SER A 57 3.13 -10.23 1.06
C SER A 57 3.32 -9.22 -0.08
N THR A 58 2.81 -9.50 -1.30
CA THR A 58 3.13 -8.69 -2.48
C THR A 58 1.94 -8.57 -3.42
N PHE A 59 1.59 -7.32 -3.77
CA PHE A 59 0.69 -7.02 -4.88
C PHE A 59 1.47 -6.32 -6.00
N GLN A 60 1.06 -6.56 -7.23
CA GLN A 60 1.53 -5.84 -8.41
C GLN A 60 0.43 -4.91 -8.91
N GLY A 61 0.80 -3.65 -9.11
CA GLY A 61 -0.01 -2.64 -9.77
C GLY A 61 0.61 -2.23 -11.11
N GLU A 62 -0.24 -1.79 -12.02
CA GLU A 62 0.16 -1.14 -13.27
C GLU A 62 -0.75 0.06 -13.47
N SER A 63 -0.17 1.23 -13.71
CA SER A 63 -0.89 2.47 -13.98
C SER A 63 -0.60 2.96 -15.38
N PHE A 64 -1.66 3.36 -16.10
CA PHE A 64 -1.59 3.84 -17.47
C PHE A 64 -2.37 5.13 -17.63
N PHE A 65 -1.79 6.10 -18.33
CA PHE A 65 -2.53 7.24 -18.87
C PHE A 65 -2.45 7.24 -20.40
N ILE A 66 -3.61 7.09 -21.04
CA ILE A 66 -3.75 6.91 -22.49
C ILE A 66 -4.55 8.08 -23.06
N LYS A 67 -4.01 8.73 -24.08
CA LYS A 67 -4.68 9.77 -24.86
C LYS A 67 -4.77 9.36 -26.34
N GLY A 68 -5.98 9.13 -26.80
CA GLY A 68 -6.20 8.59 -28.15
C GLY A 68 -5.63 7.16 -28.29
N LYS A 69 -4.54 7.03 -29.06
CA LYS A 69 -3.80 5.75 -29.26
C LYS A 69 -2.47 5.73 -28.52
N ASP A 70 -2.08 6.83 -27.87
CA ASP A 70 -0.77 7.01 -27.27
C ASP A 70 -0.83 6.74 -25.75
N THR A 71 0.08 5.91 -25.27
CA THR A 71 0.33 5.74 -23.82
C THR A 71 1.31 6.85 -23.40
N LEU A 72 0.78 7.87 -22.74
CA LEU A 72 1.56 9.02 -22.28
C LEU A 72 2.30 8.74 -20.97
N HIS A 73 1.78 7.83 -20.15
CA HIS A 73 2.41 7.42 -18.91
C HIS A 73 2.17 5.93 -18.68
N PHE A 74 3.21 5.25 -18.22
CA PHE A 74 3.15 3.87 -17.72
C PHE A 74 4.04 3.74 -16.50
N GLU A 75 3.45 3.20 -15.45
CA GLU A 75 4.13 2.89 -14.19
C GLU A 75 3.85 1.45 -13.79
N SER A 76 4.89 0.73 -13.42
CA SER A 76 4.81 -0.58 -12.76
C SER A 76 5.02 -0.39 -11.26
N ILE A 77 4.16 -1.00 -10.46
CA ILE A 77 4.15 -0.83 -9.01
C ILE A 77 4.29 -2.20 -8.34
N ILE A 78 5.15 -2.28 -7.36
CA ILE A 78 5.22 -3.41 -6.43
C ILE A 78 4.90 -2.90 -5.03
N LEU A 79 3.71 -3.27 -4.54
CA LEU A 79 3.32 -3.05 -3.16
C LEU A 79 3.78 -4.27 -2.36
N GLN A 80 4.80 -4.09 -1.51
CA GLN A 80 5.45 -5.19 -0.81
C GLN A 80 5.55 -4.95 0.68
N GLN A 81 5.12 -5.94 1.46
CA GLN A 81 5.37 -5.98 2.90
C GLN A 81 6.74 -6.62 3.17
N LYS A 82 7.57 -5.95 4.01
CA LYS A 82 8.83 -6.42 4.54
C LYS A 82 8.83 -6.21 6.04
N GLY A 83 8.68 -7.28 6.81
CA GLY A 83 8.46 -7.19 8.25
C GLY A 83 7.21 -6.34 8.55
N GLU A 84 7.33 -5.36 9.41
CA GLU A 84 6.25 -4.44 9.77
C GLU A 84 6.06 -3.26 8.80
N GLN A 85 6.81 -3.18 7.70
CA GLN A 85 6.74 -2.09 6.75
C GLN A 85 6.06 -2.51 5.46
N LEU A 86 5.24 -1.63 4.91
CA LEU A 86 4.66 -1.76 3.57
C LEU A 86 5.26 -0.69 2.67
N PHE A 87 5.78 -1.11 1.51
CA PHE A 87 6.44 -0.25 0.54
C PHE A 87 5.67 -0.26 -0.77
N TYR A 88 5.43 0.92 -1.31
CA TYR A 88 4.97 1.15 -2.66
C TYR A 88 6.21 1.48 -3.51
N ASN A 89 6.65 0.52 -4.33
CA ASN A 89 7.84 0.66 -5.16
C ASN A 89 7.39 0.98 -6.58
N ALA A 90 7.57 2.23 -7.00
CA ALA A 90 7.17 2.76 -8.30
C ALA A 90 8.30 2.68 -9.31
N THR A 91 8.04 2.15 -10.50
CA THR A 91 8.99 2.15 -11.62
C THR A 91 8.35 2.77 -12.85
N VAL A 92 8.86 3.92 -13.28
CA VAL A 92 8.46 4.59 -14.52
C VAL A 92 9.53 4.41 -15.57
N LYS A 93 9.13 3.92 -16.75
CA LYS A 93 10.05 3.70 -17.87
C LYS A 93 10.72 5.01 -18.28
N GLY A 94 12.05 5.00 -18.35
CA GLY A 94 12.85 6.16 -18.76
C GLY A 94 13.11 7.17 -17.65
N GLN A 95 12.63 6.92 -16.43
CA GLN A 95 12.92 7.74 -15.24
C GLN A 95 13.78 6.95 -14.26
N ASN A 96 14.56 7.64 -13.41
CA ASN A 96 15.39 7.05 -12.34
C ASN A 96 16.24 5.84 -12.80
N GLU A 97 16.77 5.88 -14.03
CA GLU A 97 17.53 4.76 -14.65
C GLU A 97 16.71 3.45 -14.70
N ASN A 98 15.39 3.52 -14.81
CA ASN A 98 14.44 2.40 -14.68
C ASN A 98 14.50 1.66 -13.32
N LYS A 99 15.03 2.31 -12.28
CA LYS A 99 15.05 1.77 -10.92
C LYS A 99 13.75 2.13 -10.21
N ALA A 100 13.32 1.23 -9.33
CA ALA A 100 12.15 1.47 -8.49
C ALA A 100 12.44 2.53 -7.44
N VAL A 101 11.50 3.46 -7.27
CA VAL A 101 11.51 4.47 -6.20
C VAL A 101 10.59 3.98 -5.07
N PRO A 102 11.11 3.77 -3.85
CA PRO A 102 10.31 3.32 -2.72
C PRO A 102 9.58 4.47 -2.03
N PHE A 103 8.28 4.30 -1.78
CA PHE A 103 7.50 5.11 -0.86
C PHE A 103 7.06 4.23 0.31
N ARG A 104 7.25 4.73 1.54
CA ARG A 104 6.91 3.97 2.76
C ARG A 104 5.49 4.28 3.20
N LEU A 105 4.75 3.27 3.64
CA LEU A 105 3.47 3.46 4.28
C LEU A 105 3.65 4.23 5.59
N THR A 106 3.03 5.41 5.70
CA THR A 106 3.06 6.27 6.89
C THR A 106 1.73 6.29 7.63
N LEU A 107 0.63 6.01 6.91
CA LEU A 107 -0.70 5.89 7.50
C LEU A 107 -1.49 4.79 6.79
N THR A 108 -2.16 3.97 7.59
CA THR A 108 -3.15 3.00 7.12
C THR A 108 -4.40 3.02 7.97
N SER A 109 -5.53 2.88 7.33
CA SER A 109 -6.84 2.62 7.95
C SER A 109 -7.64 1.69 7.04
N GLU A 110 -8.86 1.31 7.45
CA GLU A 110 -9.76 0.52 6.61
C GLU A 110 -10.08 1.17 5.25
N LYS A 111 -9.94 2.50 5.16
CA LYS A 111 -10.34 3.28 3.97
C LYS A 111 -9.23 4.14 3.37
N GLN A 112 -8.03 4.12 3.93
CA GLN A 112 -6.97 4.99 3.45
C GLN A 112 -5.60 4.35 3.59
N LEU A 113 -4.77 4.55 2.56
CA LEU A 113 -3.35 4.24 2.55
C LEU A 113 -2.60 5.52 2.14
N ILE A 114 -1.57 5.88 2.91
CA ILE A 114 -0.68 7.00 2.59
C ILE A 114 0.75 6.47 2.53
N PHE A 115 1.38 6.66 1.39
CA PHE A 115 2.78 6.34 1.15
C PHE A 115 3.57 7.61 0.93
N GLU A 116 4.75 7.73 1.55
CA GLU A 116 5.58 8.93 1.49
C GLU A 116 7.03 8.60 1.19
N ASN A 117 7.64 9.45 0.38
CA ASN A 117 9.07 9.56 0.17
C ASN A 117 9.43 11.06 0.11
N PRO A 118 9.79 11.69 1.27
CA PRO A 118 10.11 13.12 1.33
C PRO A 118 11.32 13.53 0.50
N GLU A 119 12.19 12.59 0.17
CA GLU A 119 13.42 12.83 -0.59
C GLU A 119 13.23 12.72 -2.12
N HIS A 120 12.04 12.27 -2.56
CA HIS A 120 11.71 12.24 -3.97
C HIS A 120 11.43 13.66 -4.48
N ASP A 121 11.64 13.91 -5.78
CA ASP A 121 11.31 15.20 -6.39
C ASP A 121 9.80 15.49 -6.34
N TYR A 122 9.01 14.98 -7.27
CA TYR A 122 7.56 15.04 -7.23
C TYR A 122 6.99 13.76 -7.89
N PRO A 123 5.99 13.13 -7.24
CA PRO A 123 5.39 13.44 -5.95
C PRO A 123 6.21 12.93 -4.74
N GLN A 124 6.04 13.54 -3.56
CA GLN A 124 6.56 13.03 -2.29
C GLN A 124 5.54 12.18 -1.53
N LYS A 125 4.26 12.26 -1.90
CA LYS A 125 3.15 11.57 -1.24
C LYS A 125 2.17 10.99 -2.24
N ILE A 126 1.79 9.74 -2.01
CA ILE A 126 0.75 9.00 -2.75
C ILE A 126 -0.31 8.58 -1.76
N THR A 127 -1.57 8.91 -2.04
CA THR A 127 -2.71 8.59 -1.16
C THR A 127 -3.77 7.84 -1.94
N TYR A 128 -4.20 6.71 -1.41
CA TYR A 128 -5.36 5.96 -1.88
C TYR A 128 -6.48 6.08 -0.84
N ASN A 129 -7.67 6.46 -1.27
CA ASN A 129 -8.87 6.54 -0.46
C ASN A 129 -9.93 5.60 -1.03
N PHE A 130 -10.32 4.61 -0.24
CA PHE A 130 -11.43 3.73 -0.55
C PHE A 130 -12.75 4.46 -0.27
N ILE A 131 -13.57 4.67 -1.28
CA ILE A 131 -14.88 5.30 -1.14
C ILE A 131 -15.95 4.23 -0.91
N ASN A 132 -15.98 3.22 -1.79
CA ASN A 132 -16.83 2.04 -1.70
C ASN A 132 -16.29 0.94 -2.63
N LYS A 133 -16.96 -0.23 -2.68
CA LYS A 133 -16.52 -1.38 -3.47
C LYS A 133 -16.31 -1.10 -4.97
N ASP A 134 -16.91 -0.04 -5.49
CA ASP A 134 -16.90 0.32 -6.92
C ASP A 134 -16.19 1.66 -7.21
N SER A 135 -15.63 2.31 -6.18
CA SER A 135 -14.92 3.58 -6.38
C SER A 135 -13.83 3.85 -5.35
N LEU A 136 -12.75 4.43 -5.82
CA LEU A 136 -11.65 4.95 -5.02
C LEU A 136 -11.20 6.32 -5.54
N VAL A 137 -10.42 7.02 -4.72
CA VAL A 137 -9.75 8.26 -5.12
C VAL A 137 -8.26 8.11 -4.80
N THR A 138 -7.43 8.21 -5.84
CA THR A 138 -5.98 8.34 -5.71
C THR A 138 -5.60 9.82 -5.75
N SER A 139 -4.62 10.22 -4.96
CA SER A 139 -4.00 11.54 -5.09
C SER A 139 -2.50 11.44 -4.93
N ILE A 140 -1.81 12.30 -5.68
CA ILE A 140 -0.38 12.54 -5.55
C ILE A 140 -0.19 13.98 -5.11
N SER A 141 0.84 14.24 -4.28
CA SER A 141 1.12 15.59 -3.81
C SER A 141 2.58 15.75 -3.37
N GLY A 142 2.98 17.00 -3.24
CA GLY A 142 4.33 17.36 -2.82
C GLY A 142 4.70 18.78 -3.22
N ILE A 143 6.01 19.03 -3.30
CA ILE A 143 6.57 20.28 -3.79
C ILE A 143 7.04 20.06 -5.23
N GLN A 144 6.50 20.83 -6.15
CA GLN A 144 6.86 20.85 -7.56
C GLN A 144 7.33 22.24 -7.96
N LEU A 145 8.54 22.37 -8.47
CA LEU A 145 9.15 23.67 -8.82
C LEU A 145 9.08 24.70 -7.65
N GLY A 146 9.33 24.22 -6.43
CA GLY A 146 9.35 25.06 -5.22
C GLY A 146 7.96 25.46 -4.68
N LYS A 147 6.87 24.92 -5.22
CA LYS A 147 5.50 25.22 -4.80
C LYS A 147 4.72 23.95 -4.44
N PRO A 148 3.81 24.03 -3.45
CA PRO A 148 2.89 22.93 -3.19
C PRO A 148 2.06 22.59 -4.44
N SER A 149 1.99 21.31 -4.77
CA SER A 149 1.20 20.77 -5.88
C SER A 149 0.44 19.53 -5.43
N SER A 150 -0.74 19.30 -6.01
CA SER A 150 -1.56 18.13 -5.73
C SER A 150 -2.49 17.83 -6.89
N GLU A 151 -2.58 16.56 -7.25
CA GLU A 151 -3.49 16.04 -8.27
C GLU A 151 -4.37 14.95 -7.67
N LYS A 152 -5.64 14.86 -8.13
CA LYS A 152 -6.61 13.85 -7.65
C LYS A 152 -7.28 13.15 -8.80
N PHE A 153 -7.43 11.85 -8.68
CA PHE A 153 -7.99 10.97 -9.69
C PHE A 153 -9.08 10.09 -9.06
N GLY A 154 -10.34 10.43 -9.34
CA GLY A 154 -11.47 9.58 -8.96
C GLY A 154 -11.60 8.44 -9.96
N MET A 155 -11.54 7.18 -9.50
CA MET A 155 -11.63 6.01 -10.35
C MET A 155 -12.82 5.13 -9.98
N LYS A 156 -13.37 4.47 -10.98
CA LYS A 156 -14.42 3.46 -10.86
C LYS A 156 -13.85 2.09 -11.15
N LYS A 157 -14.42 1.07 -10.50
CA LYS A 157 -14.09 -0.31 -10.81
C LYS A 157 -14.52 -0.62 -12.24
N THR A 158 -13.62 -1.22 -13.02
CA THR A 158 -13.88 -1.66 -14.39
C THR A 158 -13.93 -3.18 -14.43
N GLN A 159 -14.58 -3.74 -15.43
CA GLN A 159 -14.68 -5.20 -15.60
C GLN A 159 -13.38 -5.79 -16.16
#